data_6d295493422fe65b4d6f50c8691da187
#
_entry.id   6d295493422fe65b4d6f50c8691da187
#
_cell.length_a   1.000
_cell.length_b   1.000
_cell.length_c   1.000
_cell.angle_alpha   90.00
_cell.angle_beta   90.00
_cell.angle_gamma   90.00
#
_symmetry.space_group_name_H-M   'P 1'
#
loop_
_entity.id
_entity.type
_entity.pdbx_description
1 polymer ?
#
loop_
_entity_poly.entity_id
_entity_poly.type
_entity_poly.pdbx_seq_one_letter_code
_entity_poly.pdbx_strand_id
1 'polypeptide(L)'
;MGGVDVTEKILFNVVQVLVVMLVSPLVKGVLNRLKEAVQSKRGPSIFQPYRDIWKLFHKDEVISDSATWIFRLAPYVVFITPVFVALLIPVLTGYPLFFAFMGDMLGGGFILALGGFFATLAAVDAANPYGAMGASRTRMVGFLAEPVFMIVFFTVSFVAGSTIPYIVHKHWVNPPDNFFEPSHVLLMLAFLMLIIAETGRLPVDNPSGHFELAMIDESKGLEYSGRGAALMKWGASMKFLVLVCIYLNVVVTPWGLAQGESLGELLLAIPLVLLKVFVFVVVLVVIESSLAKLRLFRITEFLGGAFITSVAAMITRLLEG
;
A
#
# COMPACT_ATOMS: atom_id res chain seq x y z
N MET A 1 21.30 -24.21 17.96
CA MET A 1 20.38 -23.61 17.04
C MET A 1 19.15 -24.52 16.95
N GLY A 2 18.16 -24.35 17.82
CA GLY A 2 16.90 -25.09 17.76
C GLY A 2 16.14 -24.53 16.56
N GLY A 3 15.93 -25.38 15.55
CA GLY A 3 15.11 -24.98 14.40
C GLY A 3 13.68 -24.79 14.89
N VAL A 4 13.14 -23.60 14.67
CA VAL A 4 11.72 -23.33 14.86
C VAL A 4 10.91 -24.35 14.09
N ASP A 5 9.92 -24.90 14.76
CA ASP A 5 9.01 -25.85 14.15
C ASP A 5 8.30 -25.14 12.96
N VAL A 6 8.26 -25.78 11.82
CA VAL A 6 7.62 -25.25 10.60
C VAL A 6 6.19 -24.80 10.90
N THR A 7 5.53 -25.45 11.84
CA THR A 7 4.19 -25.11 12.32
C THR A 7 4.11 -23.73 12.98
N GLU A 8 5.11 -23.35 13.77
CA GLU A 8 5.16 -22.02 14.40
C GLU A 8 5.36 -20.91 13.38
N LYS A 9 6.23 -21.10 12.39
CA LYS A 9 6.43 -20.13 11.30
C LYS A 9 5.15 -19.91 10.47
N ILE A 10 4.42 -20.99 10.20
CA ILE A 10 3.12 -20.88 9.52
C ILE A 10 2.12 -20.13 10.39
N LEU A 11 2.08 -20.43 11.70
CA LEU A 11 1.19 -19.74 12.63
C LEU A 11 1.47 -18.23 12.66
N PHE A 12 2.74 -17.82 12.73
CA PHE A 12 3.11 -16.40 12.70
C PHE A 12 2.76 -15.73 11.38
N ASN A 13 2.89 -16.43 10.24
CA ASN A 13 2.40 -15.92 8.96
C ASN A 13 0.89 -15.66 8.97
N VAL A 14 0.11 -16.60 9.50
CA VAL A 14 -1.35 -16.45 9.60
C VAL A 14 -1.71 -15.28 10.52
N VAL A 15 -1.06 -15.16 11.68
CA VAL A 15 -1.25 -14.04 12.60
C VAL A 15 -0.92 -12.70 11.92
N GLN A 16 0.20 -12.61 11.18
CA GLN A 16 0.61 -11.42 10.46
C GLN A 16 -0.47 -10.98 9.45
N VAL A 17 -0.97 -11.91 8.65
CA VAL A 17 -2.03 -11.64 7.67
C VAL A 17 -3.32 -11.20 8.36
N LEU A 18 -3.72 -11.89 9.43
CA LEU A 18 -4.91 -11.51 10.20
C LEU A 18 -4.80 -10.09 10.78
N VAL A 19 -3.61 -9.73 11.29
CA VAL A 19 -3.36 -8.37 11.80
C VAL A 19 -3.49 -7.35 10.66
N VAL A 20 -2.91 -7.61 9.48
CA VAL A 20 -3.04 -6.72 8.31
C VAL A 20 -4.50 -6.56 7.91
N MET A 21 -5.25 -7.66 7.83
CA MET A 21 -6.67 -7.64 7.47
C MET A 21 -7.51 -6.83 8.48
N LEU A 22 -7.27 -7.04 9.76
CA LEU A 22 -8.00 -6.36 10.83
C LEU A 22 -7.60 -4.89 10.99
N VAL A 23 -6.31 -4.58 10.90
CA VAL A 23 -5.80 -3.22 11.12
C VAL A 23 -6.04 -2.29 9.93
N SER A 24 -6.10 -2.81 8.71
CA SER A 24 -6.21 -1.95 7.52
C SER A 24 -7.43 -1.03 7.49
N PRO A 25 -8.66 -1.46 7.88
CA PRO A 25 -9.79 -0.53 7.96
C PRO A 25 -9.65 0.47 9.11
N LEU A 26 -8.99 0.07 10.23
CA LEU A 26 -8.71 0.99 11.34
C LEU A 26 -7.83 2.15 10.89
N VAL A 27 -6.74 1.86 10.19
CA VAL A 27 -5.80 2.87 9.68
C VAL A 27 -6.50 3.83 8.74
N LYS A 28 -7.35 3.33 7.83
CA LYS A 28 -8.19 4.18 6.96
C LYS A 28 -9.15 5.04 7.78
N GLY A 29 -9.75 4.51 8.85
CA GLY A 29 -10.64 5.25 9.74
C GLY A 29 -9.92 6.37 10.51
N VAL A 30 -8.73 6.09 11.06
CA VAL A 30 -7.88 7.08 11.73
C VAL A 30 -7.50 8.20 10.75
N LEU A 31 -7.05 7.85 9.56
CA LEU A 31 -6.67 8.81 8.53
C LEU A 31 -7.83 9.73 8.15
N ASN A 32 -9.02 9.19 7.89
CA ASN A 32 -10.19 9.98 7.55
C ASN A 32 -10.57 10.94 8.69
N ARG A 33 -10.54 10.46 9.94
CA ARG A 33 -10.83 11.29 11.10
C ARG A 33 -9.82 12.42 11.29
N LEU A 34 -8.53 12.15 11.12
CA LEU A 34 -7.47 13.17 11.24
C LEU A 34 -7.59 14.24 10.14
N LYS A 35 -7.88 13.83 8.90
CA LYS A 35 -8.14 14.78 7.81
C LYS A 35 -9.25 15.78 8.12
N GLU A 36 -10.39 15.28 8.60
CA GLU A 36 -11.52 16.15 8.95
C GLU A 36 -11.20 17.02 10.18
N ALA A 37 -10.44 16.48 11.15
CA ALA A 37 -10.02 17.26 12.31
C ALA A 37 -9.11 18.44 11.93
N VAL A 38 -8.17 18.24 10.99
CA VAL A 38 -7.32 19.33 10.46
C VAL A 38 -8.16 20.39 9.74
N GLN A 39 -9.27 19.99 9.10
CA GLN A 39 -10.22 20.91 8.46
C GLN A 39 -11.23 21.54 9.44
N SER A 40 -11.03 21.35 10.76
CA SER A 40 -11.95 21.83 11.81
C SER A 40 -13.38 21.27 11.68
N LYS A 41 -13.55 20.11 11.04
CA LYS A 41 -14.82 19.42 10.88
C LYS A 41 -14.95 18.24 11.85
N ARG A 42 -16.18 17.88 12.18
CA ARG A 42 -16.46 16.63 12.92
C ARG A 42 -16.36 15.45 11.96
N GLY A 43 -15.24 14.76 11.97
CA GLY A 43 -15.03 13.56 11.17
C GLY A 43 -15.85 12.35 11.62
N PRO A 44 -15.95 11.33 10.76
CA PRO A 44 -16.61 10.07 11.08
C PRO A 44 -15.90 9.33 12.23
N SER A 45 -16.56 8.33 12.80
CA SER A 45 -15.91 7.49 13.81
C SER A 45 -14.76 6.69 13.18
N ILE A 46 -13.72 6.42 13.97
CA ILE A 46 -12.56 5.60 13.53
C ILE A 46 -13.00 4.22 13.03
N PHE A 47 -14.07 3.67 13.61
CA PHE A 47 -14.63 2.36 13.25
C PHE A 47 -15.62 2.42 12.06
N GLN A 48 -15.81 3.58 11.44
CA GLN A 48 -16.73 3.70 10.30
C GLN A 48 -16.39 2.74 9.14
N PRO A 49 -15.11 2.57 8.71
CA PRO A 49 -14.79 1.64 7.64
C PRO A 49 -15.20 0.19 7.93
N TYR A 50 -15.13 -0.26 9.18
CA TYR A 50 -15.61 -1.60 9.56
C TYR A 50 -17.13 -1.73 9.42
N ARG A 51 -17.87 -0.70 9.86
CA ARG A 51 -19.33 -0.67 9.72
C ARG A 51 -19.76 -0.67 8.26
N ASP A 52 -19.03 0.08 7.43
CA ASP A 52 -19.29 0.15 5.99
C ASP A 52 -19.03 -1.20 5.30
N ILE A 53 -17.90 -1.85 5.60
CA ILE A 53 -17.58 -3.19 5.09
C ILE A 53 -18.63 -4.19 5.56
N TRP A 54 -18.95 -4.22 6.87
CA TRP A 54 -19.95 -5.11 7.44
C TRP A 54 -21.33 -4.93 6.79
N LYS A 55 -21.77 -3.69 6.65
CA LYS A 55 -23.03 -3.33 6.00
C LYS A 55 -23.07 -3.79 4.54
N LEU A 56 -21.97 -3.63 3.79
CA LEU A 56 -21.88 -4.05 2.41
C LEU A 56 -21.95 -5.58 2.26
N PHE A 57 -21.35 -6.35 3.16
CA PHE A 57 -21.46 -7.80 3.15
C PHE A 57 -22.89 -8.33 3.37
N HIS A 58 -23.76 -7.53 4.00
CA HIS A 58 -25.17 -7.87 4.26
C HIS A 58 -26.13 -7.28 3.24
N LYS A 59 -25.64 -6.58 2.21
CA LYS A 59 -26.46 -6.07 1.12
C LYS A 59 -26.43 -7.01 -0.07
N ASP A 60 -27.53 -7.03 -0.81
CA ASP A 60 -27.61 -7.75 -2.07
C ASP A 60 -26.65 -7.14 -3.10
N GLU A 61 -26.12 -7.99 -3.94
CA GLU A 61 -25.23 -7.61 -5.03
C GLU A 61 -26.03 -7.45 -6.32
N VAL A 62 -26.01 -6.26 -6.87
CA VAL A 62 -26.62 -5.95 -8.17
C VAL A 62 -25.48 -5.82 -9.18
N ILE A 63 -25.53 -6.62 -10.23
CA ILE A 63 -24.53 -6.67 -11.30
C ILE A 63 -25.22 -6.22 -12.59
N SER A 64 -24.56 -5.36 -13.37
CA SER A 64 -25.03 -4.91 -14.68
C SER A 64 -25.14 -6.11 -15.64
N ASP A 65 -26.18 -6.14 -16.48
CA ASP A 65 -26.35 -7.19 -17.50
C ASP A 65 -25.23 -7.21 -18.55
N SER A 66 -24.54 -6.10 -18.74
CA SER A 66 -23.39 -5.96 -19.63
C SER A 66 -22.08 -6.51 -19.04
N ALA A 67 -22.02 -6.72 -17.72
CA ALA A 67 -20.80 -7.14 -17.03
C ALA A 67 -20.49 -8.64 -17.27
N THR A 68 -19.22 -8.92 -17.56
CA THR A 68 -18.76 -10.29 -17.82
C THR A 68 -18.22 -10.95 -16.52
N TRP A 69 -17.58 -12.10 -16.65
CA TRP A 69 -16.91 -12.80 -15.55
C TRP A 69 -15.77 -11.98 -14.92
N ILE A 70 -15.16 -11.06 -15.68
CA ILE A 70 -14.06 -10.18 -15.20
C ILE A 70 -14.55 -9.30 -14.06
N PHE A 71 -15.73 -8.69 -14.21
CA PHE A 71 -16.33 -7.86 -13.17
C PHE A 71 -16.56 -8.65 -11.86
N ARG A 72 -16.98 -9.91 -11.97
CA ARG A 72 -17.21 -10.79 -10.80
C ARG A 72 -15.91 -11.25 -10.14
N LEU A 73 -14.84 -11.47 -10.91
CA LEU A 73 -13.55 -11.93 -10.41
C LEU A 73 -12.73 -10.83 -9.77
N ALA A 74 -12.76 -9.62 -10.32
CA ALA A 74 -11.88 -8.52 -9.92
C ALA A 74 -11.89 -8.19 -8.41
N PRO A 75 -13.02 -8.14 -7.69
CA PRO A 75 -13.01 -7.89 -6.25
C PRO A 75 -12.19 -8.89 -5.45
N TYR A 76 -12.23 -10.17 -5.84
CA TYR A 76 -11.44 -11.22 -5.20
C TYR A 76 -9.95 -11.04 -5.47
N VAL A 77 -9.56 -10.70 -6.70
CA VAL A 77 -8.16 -10.43 -7.05
C VAL A 77 -7.65 -9.21 -6.27
N VAL A 78 -8.39 -8.11 -6.23
CA VAL A 78 -8.05 -6.89 -5.47
C VAL A 78 -7.88 -7.18 -3.98
N PHE A 79 -8.69 -8.09 -3.44
CA PHE A 79 -8.60 -8.48 -2.04
C PHE A 79 -7.43 -9.43 -1.76
N ILE A 80 -7.19 -10.42 -2.63
CA ILE A 80 -6.17 -11.46 -2.41
C ILE A 80 -4.75 -10.92 -2.63
N THR A 81 -4.53 -10.01 -3.59
CA THR A 81 -3.19 -9.49 -3.91
C THR A 81 -2.47 -8.86 -2.70
N PRO A 82 -3.05 -7.94 -1.90
CA PRO A 82 -2.36 -7.43 -0.73
C PRO A 82 -2.24 -8.45 0.40
N VAL A 83 -3.15 -9.42 0.51
CA VAL A 83 -3.02 -10.54 1.45
C VAL A 83 -1.80 -11.38 1.11
N PHE A 84 -1.62 -11.70 -0.18
CA PHE A 84 -0.48 -12.48 -0.63
C PHE A 84 0.85 -11.74 -0.39
N VAL A 85 0.90 -10.44 -0.69
CA VAL A 85 2.11 -9.64 -0.44
C VAL A 85 2.40 -9.52 1.06
N ALA A 86 1.37 -9.44 1.91
CA ALA A 86 1.56 -9.43 3.36
C ALA A 86 2.21 -10.71 3.92
N LEU A 87 2.12 -11.84 3.21
CA LEU A 87 2.86 -13.08 3.56
C LEU A 87 4.37 -12.98 3.26
N LEU A 88 4.74 -12.14 2.30
CA LEU A 88 6.10 -12.06 1.76
C LEU A 88 6.97 -11.00 2.44
N ILE A 89 6.35 -9.98 3.06
CA ILE A 89 7.04 -8.81 3.61
C ILE A 89 7.16 -8.86 5.14
N PRO A 90 8.16 -8.20 5.74
CA PRO A 90 8.27 -8.03 7.18
C PRO A 90 7.24 -7.01 7.70
N VAL A 91 6.11 -7.47 8.24
CA VAL A 91 5.10 -6.63 8.87
C VAL A 91 5.26 -6.59 10.38
N LEU A 92 5.32 -7.76 11.03
CA LEU A 92 5.45 -7.90 12.49
C LEU A 92 6.79 -8.51 12.90
N THR A 93 7.38 -9.35 12.04
CA THR A 93 8.61 -10.09 12.33
C THR A 93 9.77 -9.59 11.48
N GLY A 94 10.95 -9.44 12.09
CA GLY A 94 12.20 -9.09 11.41
C GLY A 94 12.98 -10.30 10.87
N TYR A 95 12.54 -11.52 11.17
CA TYR A 95 13.14 -12.76 10.70
C TYR A 95 12.25 -13.44 9.63
N PRO A 96 12.83 -14.23 8.70
CA PRO A 96 12.09 -14.82 7.60
C PRO A 96 11.09 -15.87 8.09
N LEU A 97 9.82 -15.66 7.76
CA LEU A 97 8.74 -16.61 7.98
C LEU A 97 8.71 -17.69 6.89
N PHE A 98 7.73 -18.61 6.95
CA PHE A 98 7.69 -19.77 6.05
C PHE A 98 7.66 -19.39 4.56
N PHE A 99 6.90 -18.38 4.15
CA PHE A 99 6.79 -17.95 2.76
C PHE A 99 7.85 -16.90 2.35
N ALA A 100 8.71 -16.47 3.25
CA ALA A 100 9.70 -15.43 2.98
C ALA A 100 10.70 -15.79 1.85
N PHE A 101 10.94 -17.09 1.61
CA PHE A 101 11.82 -17.55 0.52
C PHE A 101 11.26 -17.24 -0.89
N MET A 102 9.93 -17.09 -1.01
CA MET A 102 9.25 -16.65 -2.24
C MET A 102 9.19 -15.13 -2.34
N GLY A 103 9.56 -14.41 -1.29
CA GLY A 103 9.47 -12.96 -1.20
C GLY A 103 10.54 -12.30 -2.05
N ASP A 104 10.09 -11.66 -3.13
CA ASP A 104 10.86 -10.72 -3.92
C ASP A 104 10.12 -9.38 -3.91
N MET A 105 10.84 -8.29 -3.64
CA MET A 105 10.25 -6.96 -3.59
C MET A 105 9.63 -6.55 -4.92
N LEU A 106 10.31 -6.85 -6.03
CA LEU A 106 9.79 -6.58 -7.37
C LEU A 106 8.55 -7.42 -7.67
N GLY A 107 8.62 -8.73 -7.38
CA GLY A 107 7.49 -9.64 -7.53
C GLY A 107 6.28 -9.21 -6.71
N GLY A 108 6.48 -8.79 -5.45
CA GLY A 108 5.42 -8.24 -4.60
C GLY A 108 4.77 -7.00 -5.20
N GLY A 109 5.56 -6.12 -5.80
CA GLY A 109 5.07 -4.96 -6.52
C GLY A 109 4.20 -5.30 -7.72
N PHE A 110 4.61 -6.25 -8.55
CA PHE A 110 3.81 -6.72 -9.68
C PHE A 110 2.50 -7.38 -9.24
N ILE A 111 2.51 -8.11 -8.12
CA ILE A 111 1.28 -8.69 -7.55
C ILE A 111 0.30 -7.60 -7.13
N LEU A 112 0.77 -6.51 -6.51
CA LEU A 112 -0.09 -5.36 -6.18
C LEU A 112 -0.60 -4.63 -7.43
N ALA A 113 0.23 -4.52 -8.47
CA ALA A 113 -0.15 -3.95 -9.76
C ALA A 113 -1.23 -4.79 -10.46
N LEU A 114 -1.15 -6.13 -10.34
CA LEU A 114 -2.16 -7.04 -10.86
C LEU A 114 -3.55 -6.75 -10.29
N GLY A 115 -3.66 -6.50 -8.97
CA GLY A 115 -4.92 -6.09 -8.35
C GLY A 115 -5.48 -4.80 -8.95
N GLY A 116 -4.62 -3.79 -9.16
CA GLY A 116 -4.97 -2.54 -9.83
C GLY A 116 -5.41 -2.75 -11.29
N PHE A 117 -4.73 -3.64 -12.01
CA PHE A 117 -5.08 -4.00 -13.38
C PHE A 117 -6.48 -4.60 -13.47
N PHE A 118 -6.79 -5.61 -12.66
CA PHE A 118 -8.13 -6.22 -12.65
C PHE A 118 -9.22 -5.23 -12.24
N ALA A 119 -8.94 -4.33 -11.29
CA ALA A 119 -9.88 -3.28 -10.91
C ALA A 119 -10.21 -2.32 -12.07
N THR A 120 -9.21 -1.93 -12.86
CA THR A 120 -9.41 -1.08 -14.04
C THR A 120 -10.11 -1.81 -15.18
N LEU A 121 -9.77 -3.08 -15.39
CA LEU A 121 -10.40 -3.91 -16.41
C LEU A 121 -11.90 -4.11 -16.12
N ALA A 122 -12.24 -4.38 -14.86
CA ALA A 122 -13.62 -4.51 -14.42
C ALA A 122 -14.43 -3.21 -14.53
N ALA A 123 -13.81 -2.06 -14.30
CA ALA A 123 -14.48 -0.77 -14.46
C ALA A 123 -14.85 -0.49 -15.92
N VAL A 124 -14.08 -0.99 -16.87
CA VAL A 124 -14.40 -0.92 -18.31
C VAL A 124 -15.48 -1.96 -18.68
N ASP A 125 -15.37 -3.18 -18.11
CA ASP A 125 -16.30 -4.29 -18.34
C ASP A 125 -17.74 -3.98 -17.90
N ALA A 126 -17.91 -3.10 -16.90
CA ALA A 126 -19.23 -2.67 -16.43
C ALA A 126 -20.00 -1.77 -17.42
N ALA A 127 -19.39 -1.39 -18.53
CA ALA A 127 -19.96 -0.51 -19.58
C ALA A 127 -20.49 0.84 -19.07
N ASN A 128 -20.00 1.33 -17.93
CA ASN A 128 -20.31 2.66 -17.40
C ASN A 128 -19.29 3.67 -17.93
N PRO A 129 -19.71 4.79 -18.57
CA PRO A 129 -18.81 5.81 -19.10
C PRO A 129 -17.93 6.45 -18.01
N TYR A 130 -18.42 6.65 -16.80
CA TYR A 130 -17.64 7.22 -15.69
C TYR A 130 -16.57 6.22 -15.19
N GLY A 131 -16.92 4.95 -15.08
CA GLY A 131 -15.99 3.87 -14.76
C GLY A 131 -14.88 3.75 -15.80
N ALA A 132 -15.22 3.78 -17.08
CA ALA A 132 -14.25 3.71 -18.17
C ALA A 132 -13.31 4.93 -18.21
N MET A 133 -13.83 6.14 -17.99
CA MET A 133 -13.01 7.36 -17.87
C MET A 133 -12.04 7.29 -16.70
N GLY A 134 -12.50 6.84 -15.54
CA GLY A 134 -11.65 6.64 -14.37
C GLY A 134 -10.61 5.56 -14.58
N ALA A 135 -10.97 4.44 -15.21
CA ALA A 135 -10.06 3.36 -15.56
C ALA A 135 -8.92 3.85 -16.46
N SER A 136 -9.23 4.63 -17.51
CA SER A 136 -8.20 5.19 -18.40
C SER A 136 -7.23 6.12 -17.67
N ARG A 137 -7.74 6.97 -16.77
CA ARG A 137 -6.90 7.86 -15.93
C ARG A 137 -6.04 7.08 -14.95
N THR A 138 -6.62 6.09 -14.28
CA THR A 138 -5.87 5.21 -13.35
C THR A 138 -4.76 4.47 -14.10
N ARG A 139 -5.03 3.97 -15.31
CA ARG A 139 -3.98 3.32 -16.13
C ARG A 139 -2.88 4.28 -16.54
N MET A 140 -3.20 5.53 -16.86
CA MET A 140 -2.20 6.56 -17.12
C MET A 140 -1.29 6.80 -15.90
N VAL A 141 -1.88 6.92 -14.71
CA VAL A 141 -1.10 7.06 -13.46
C VAL A 141 -0.25 5.81 -13.21
N GLY A 142 -0.83 4.62 -13.31
CA GLY A 142 -0.13 3.34 -13.11
C GLY A 142 1.05 3.17 -14.07
N PHE A 143 0.86 3.45 -15.36
CA PHE A 143 1.93 3.37 -16.37
C PHE A 143 3.13 4.27 -16.03
N LEU A 144 2.89 5.42 -15.42
CA LEU A 144 3.96 6.33 -14.98
C LEU A 144 4.54 5.92 -13.61
N ALA A 145 3.74 5.29 -12.74
CA ALA A 145 4.18 4.86 -11.42
C ALA A 145 4.98 3.55 -11.46
N GLU A 146 4.68 2.65 -12.39
CA GLU A 146 5.36 1.35 -12.52
C GLU A 146 6.89 1.48 -12.71
N PRO A 147 7.45 2.35 -13.58
CA PRO A 147 8.89 2.56 -13.69
C PRO A 147 9.51 3.12 -12.40
N VAL A 148 8.84 4.04 -11.72
CA VAL A 148 9.30 4.58 -10.43
C VAL A 148 9.39 3.46 -9.40
N PHE A 149 8.37 2.60 -9.35
CA PHE A 149 8.30 1.45 -8.46
C PHE A 149 9.49 0.49 -8.69
N MET A 150 9.77 0.18 -9.96
CA MET A 150 10.90 -0.67 -10.33
C MET A 150 12.23 -0.08 -9.87
N ILE A 151 12.49 1.21 -10.16
CA ILE A 151 13.76 1.84 -9.80
C ILE A 151 13.91 1.94 -8.29
N VAL A 152 12.86 2.31 -7.54
CA VAL A 152 12.89 2.37 -6.08
C VAL A 152 13.28 1.02 -5.50
N PHE A 153 12.61 -0.06 -5.90
CA PHE A 153 12.92 -1.39 -5.38
C PHE A 153 14.26 -1.92 -5.86
N PHE A 154 14.65 -1.60 -7.09
CA PHE A 154 15.97 -1.96 -7.60
C PHE A 154 17.07 -1.27 -6.79
N THR A 155 16.92 0.01 -6.48
CA THR A 155 17.87 0.78 -5.67
C THR A 155 17.96 0.21 -4.24
N VAL A 156 16.82 -0.08 -3.60
CA VAL A 156 16.78 -0.74 -2.28
C VAL A 156 17.51 -2.08 -2.30
N SER A 157 17.23 -2.88 -3.33
CA SER A 157 17.85 -4.22 -3.49
C SER A 157 19.34 -4.13 -3.79
N PHE A 158 19.76 -3.13 -4.56
CA PHE A 158 21.16 -2.87 -4.88
C PHE A 158 21.96 -2.51 -3.62
N VAL A 159 21.42 -1.63 -2.78
CA VAL A 159 22.04 -1.21 -1.51
C VAL A 159 22.20 -2.39 -0.55
N ALA A 160 21.15 -3.23 -0.42
CA ALA A 160 21.15 -4.34 0.51
C ALA A 160 21.78 -5.64 -0.05
N GLY A 161 22.13 -5.65 -1.35
CA GLY A 161 22.66 -6.84 -2.02
C GLY A 161 21.65 -7.99 -2.17
N SER A 162 20.36 -7.74 -1.97
CA SER A 162 19.29 -8.75 -2.06
C SER A 162 17.96 -8.14 -2.42
N THR A 163 17.12 -8.89 -3.14
CA THR A 163 15.73 -8.52 -3.45
C THR A 163 14.74 -9.02 -2.41
N ILE A 164 15.17 -9.85 -1.46
CA ILE A 164 14.31 -10.45 -0.44
C ILE A 164 14.04 -9.43 0.69
N PRO A 165 12.78 -9.06 0.97
CA PRO A 165 12.45 -7.99 1.91
C PRO A 165 13.03 -8.18 3.32
N TYR A 166 13.09 -9.42 3.82
CA TYR A 166 13.64 -9.74 5.14
C TYR A 166 15.17 -9.57 5.20
N ILE A 167 15.89 -9.85 4.11
CA ILE A 167 17.34 -9.63 4.03
C ILE A 167 17.62 -8.14 3.97
N VAL A 168 16.86 -7.40 3.17
CA VAL A 168 16.92 -5.94 3.10
C VAL A 168 16.65 -5.32 4.47
N HIS A 169 15.58 -5.75 5.15
CA HIS A 169 15.27 -5.32 6.51
C HIS A 169 16.45 -5.56 7.48
N LYS A 170 17.03 -6.75 7.46
CA LYS A 170 18.18 -7.09 8.31
C LYS A 170 19.41 -6.21 8.05
N HIS A 171 19.63 -5.82 6.80
CA HIS A 171 20.71 -4.90 6.42
C HIS A 171 20.53 -3.54 7.11
N TRP A 172 19.29 -3.02 7.17
CA TRP A 172 18.98 -1.73 7.77
C TRP A 172 18.81 -1.75 9.29
N VAL A 173 18.56 -2.90 9.92
CA VAL A 173 18.49 -3.02 11.40
C VAL A 173 19.84 -2.75 12.04
N ASN A 174 20.94 -3.15 11.38
CA ASN A 174 22.32 -2.82 11.76
C ASN A 174 22.86 -1.82 10.73
N PRO A 175 22.44 -0.56 10.79
CA PRO A 175 22.80 0.38 9.74
C PRO A 175 24.32 0.55 9.72
N PRO A 176 24.93 0.58 8.54
CA PRO A 176 26.25 1.19 8.37
C PRO A 176 26.18 2.64 8.91
N ASP A 177 27.29 3.22 9.31
CA ASP A 177 27.37 4.54 9.96
C ASP A 177 26.65 5.69 9.22
N ASN A 178 26.15 5.43 8.03
CA ASN A 178 25.62 6.38 7.05
C ASN A 178 24.13 6.19 6.72
N PHE A 179 23.27 5.86 7.71
CA PHE A 179 21.81 5.70 7.46
C PHE A 179 21.16 6.93 6.81
N PHE A 180 21.68 8.14 7.04
CA PHE A 180 21.22 9.40 6.43
C PHE A 180 22.04 9.83 5.20
N GLU A 181 22.62 8.89 4.46
CA GLU A 181 23.23 9.20 3.16
C GLU A 181 22.23 9.90 2.21
N PRO A 182 22.69 10.82 1.37
CA PRO A 182 21.83 11.51 0.42
C PRO A 182 21.03 10.56 -0.48
N SER A 183 21.64 9.43 -0.88
CA SER A 183 20.98 8.38 -1.67
C SER A 183 19.76 7.80 -0.95
N HIS A 184 19.88 7.52 0.36
CA HIS A 184 18.79 6.95 1.15
C HIS A 184 17.65 7.94 1.37
N VAL A 185 17.96 9.21 1.62
CA VAL A 185 16.96 10.28 1.77
C VAL A 185 16.17 10.49 0.47
N LEU A 186 16.87 10.52 -0.68
CA LEU A 186 16.20 10.59 -1.99
C LEU A 186 15.31 9.40 -2.26
N LEU A 187 15.76 8.20 -1.87
CA LEU A 187 14.98 6.98 -1.97
C LEU A 187 13.70 7.02 -1.13
N MET A 188 13.80 7.47 0.14
CA MET A 188 12.65 7.67 1.01
C MET A 188 11.63 8.63 0.39
N LEU A 189 12.09 9.74 -0.18
CA LEU A 189 11.23 10.73 -0.82
C LEU A 189 10.55 10.17 -2.06
N ALA A 190 11.29 9.50 -2.94
CA ALA A 190 10.75 8.88 -4.16
C ALA A 190 9.68 7.82 -3.82
N PHE A 191 9.93 6.99 -2.80
CA PHE A 191 8.97 5.97 -2.39
C PHE A 191 7.72 6.58 -1.72
N LEU A 192 7.86 7.64 -0.95
CA LEU A 192 6.71 8.38 -0.40
C LEU A 192 5.82 8.95 -1.52
N MET A 193 6.41 9.57 -2.54
CA MET A 193 5.68 10.07 -3.71
C MET A 193 4.96 8.93 -4.44
N LEU A 194 5.60 7.78 -4.57
CA LEU A 194 5.03 6.59 -5.16
C LEU A 194 3.81 6.07 -4.36
N ILE A 195 3.91 6.00 -3.02
CA ILE A 195 2.78 5.58 -2.16
C ILE A 195 1.58 6.51 -2.36
N ILE A 196 1.81 7.82 -2.40
CA ILE A 196 0.75 8.81 -2.63
C ILE A 196 0.07 8.56 -3.97
N ALA A 197 0.82 8.29 -5.03
CA ALA A 197 0.28 8.03 -6.36
C ALA A 197 -0.50 6.70 -6.43
N GLU A 198 0.10 5.61 -5.92
CA GLU A 198 -0.47 4.25 -5.96
C GLU A 198 -1.72 4.07 -5.09
N THR A 199 -1.89 4.94 -4.10
CA THR A 199 -3.04 4.88 -3.19
C THR A 199 -4.09 5.96 -3.47
N GLY A 200 -3.97 6.68 -4.62
CA GLY A 200 -4.93 7.67 -5.08
C GLY A 200 -5.15 8.79 -4.05
N ARG A 201 -4.05 9.37 -3.52
CA ARG A 201 -4.11 10.42 -2.51
C ARG A 201 -3.71 11.79 -3.04
N LEU A 202 -4.04 12.84 -2.30
CA LEU A 202 -3.58 14.19 -2.63
C LEU A 202 -2.05 14.25 -2.65
N PRO A 203 -1.44 14.83 -3.68
CA PRO A 203 -2.02 15.69 -4.70
C PRO A 203 -2.52 14.97 -5.98
N VAL A 204 -2.39 13.66 -6.11
CA VAL A 204 -2.73 12.90 -7.33
C VAL A 204 -4.24 12.76 -7.49
N ASP A 205 -4.93 12.29 -6.46
CA ASP A 205 -6.39 12.19 -6.45
C ASP A 205 -6.97 12.63 -5.12
N ASN A 206 -8.27 12.88 -5.10
CA ASN A 206 -9.00 13.21 -3.88
C ASN A 206 -10.03 12.11 -3.58
N PRO A 207 -9.75 11.19 -2.65
CA PRO A 207 -10.66 10.12 -2.31
C PRO A 207 -11.96 10.59 -1.65
N SER A 208 -12.05 11.87 -1.25
CA SER A 208 -13.26 12.48 -0.71
C SER A 208 -14.06 13.30 -1.77
N GLY A 209 -13.59 13.28 -3.02
CA GLY A 209 -14.28 13.99 -4.12
C GLY A 209 -15.57 13.26 -4.50
N HIS A 210 -16.66 14.00 -4.64
CA HIS A 210 -17.97 13.46 -5.06
C HIS A 210 -18.29 13.75 -6.53
N PHE A 211 -17.34 14.29 -7.28
CA PHE A 211 -17.53 14.59 -8.70
C PHE A 211 -17.01 13.43 -9.56
N GLU A 212 -17.90 12.68 -10.17
CA GLU A 212 -17.60 11.50 -10.99
C GLU A 212 -16.62 11.84 -12.12
N LEU A 213 -16.78 13.00 -12.74
CA LEU A 213 -15.90 13.49 -13.81
C LEU A 213 -14.48 13.83 -13.32
N ALA A 214 -14.27 14.00 -12.01
CA ALA A 214 -12.97 14.36 -11.44
C ALA A 214 -12.29 13.18 -10.72
N MET A 215 -12.99 12.07 -10.48
CA MET A 215 -12.48 10.88 -9.83
C MET A 215 -11.46 10.17 -10.71
N ILE A 216 -10.44 9.57 -10.08
CA ILE A 216 -9.46 8.71 -10.73
C ILE A 216 -9.61 7.30 -10.14
N ASP A 217 -9.27 7.11 -8.88
CA ASP A 217 -9.22 5.79 -8.25
C ASP A 217 -10.60 5.30 -7.78
N GLU A 218 -11.39 6.14 -7.15
CA GLU A 218 -12.73 5.79 -6.63
C GLU A 218 -13.74 5.45 -7.75
N SER A 219 -13.55 5.97 -8.96
CA SER A 219 -14.46 5.71 -10.09
C SER A 219 -14.50 4.24 -10.52
N LYS A 220 -13.46 3.45 -10.24
CA LYS A 220 -13.43 2.01 -10.52
C LYS A 220 -14.45 1.21 -9.68
N GLY A 221 -14.85 1.76 -8.55
CA GLY A 221 -15.78 1.14 -7.62
C GLY A 221 -17.24 1.54 -7.77
N LEU A 222 -17.58 2.44 -8.71
CA LEU A 222 -18.92 3.04 -8.81
C LEU A 222 -20.04 2.02 -9.06
N GLU A 223 -19.78 1.01 -9.90
CA GLU A 223 -20.76 -0.02 -10.26
C GLU A 223 -20.82 -1.18 -9.26
N TYR A 224 -19.86 -1.25 -8.32
CA TYR A 224 -19.88 -2.32 -7.34
C TYR A 224 -20.86 -2.07 -6.21
N SER A 225 -21.66 -3.08 -5.90
CA SER A 225 -22.59 -3.12 -4.78
C SER A 225 -22.31 -4.35 -3.90
N GLY A 226 -22.98 -4.47 -2.77
CA GLY A 226 -22.94 -5.65 -1.92
C GLY A 226 -21.52 -6.16 -1.60
N ARG A 227 -21.32 -7.45 -1.75
CA ARG A 227 -20.06 -8.15 -1.42
C ARG A 227 -18.88 -7.69 -2.27
N GLY A 228 -19.10 -7.44 -3.57
CA GLY A 228 -18.07 -6.94 -4.47
C GLY A 228 -17.50 -5.59 -3.99
N ALA A 229 -18.36 -4.65 -3.64
CA ALA A 229 -17.95 -3.35 -3.08
C ALA A 229 -17.21 -3.48 -1.73
N ALA A 230 -17.62 -4.43 -0.86
CA ALA A 230 -16.94 -4.69 0.40
C ALA A 230 -15.49 -5.16 0.17
N LEU A 231 -15.29 -6.14 -0.71
CA LEU A 231 -13.97 -6.67 -1.03
C LEU A 231 -13.06 -5.63 -1.68
N MET A 232 -13.59 -4.82 -2.62
CA MET A 232 -12.84 -3.71 -3.24
C MET A 232 -12.35 -2.70 -2.21
N LYS A 233 -13.23 -2.23 -1.31
CA LYS A 233 -12.89 -1.27 -0.26
C LYS A 233 -11.91 -1.84 0.76
N TRP A 234 -12.08 -3.09 1.13
CA TRP A 234 -11.18 -3.75 2.08
C TRP A 234 -9.82 -4.02 1.45
N GLY A 235 -9.78 -4.55 0.22
CA GLY A 235 -8.54 -4.76 -0.54
C GLY A 235 -7.74 -3.47 -0.74
N ALA A 236 -8.39 -2.36 -1.09
CA ALA A 236 -7.74 -1.05 -1.20
C ALA A 236 -7.15 -0.57 0.15
N SER A 237 -7.83 -0.82 1.27
CA SER A 237 -7.32 -0.49 2.60
C SER A 237 -6.10 -1.36 2.97
N MET A 238 -6.12 -2.65 2.61
CA MET A 238 -4.98 -3.56 2.82
C MET A 238 -3.79 -3.18 1.92
N LYS A 239 -4.02 -2.85 0.64
CA LYS A 239 -2.96 -2.37 -0.27
C LYS A 239 -2.24 -1.16 0.33
N PHE A 240 -3.00 -0.20 0.85
CA PHE A 240 -2.42 0.97 1.52
C PHE A 240 -1.54 0.57 2.71
N LEU A 241 -2.05 -0.24 3.63
CA LEU A 241 -1.30 -0.67 4.82
C LEU A 241 -0.04 -1.47 4.45
N VAL A 242 -0.12 -2.37 3.47
CA VAL A 242 1.01 -3.18 2.99
C VAL A 242 2.12 -2.29 2.41
N LEU A 243 1.78 -1.32 1.56
CA LEU A 243 2.75 -0.36 1.02
C LEU A 243 3.40 0.48 2.13
N VAL A 244 2.62 0.94 3.10
CA VAL A 244 3.14 1.67 4.27
C VAL A 244 4.04 0.78 5.13
N CYS A 245 3.71 -0.50 5.32
CA CYS A 245 4.58 -1.43 6.04
C CYS A 245 5.91 -1.68 5.31
N ILE A 246 5.90 -1.83 3.98
CA ILE A 246 7.14 -1.93 3.21
C ILE A 246 7.98 -0.66 3.41
N TYR A 247 7.37 0.50 3.24
CA TYR A 247 8.06 1.78 3.38
C TYR A 247 8.68 1.94 4.77
N LEU A 248 7.91 1.72 5.83
CA LEU A 248 8.37 1.93 7.20
C LEU A 248 9.35 0.83 7.64
N ASN A 249 9.01 -0.43 7.46
CA ASN A 249 9.78 -1.53 8.05
C ASN A 249 11.01 -1.92 7.22
N VAL A 250 11.01 -1.62 5.91
CA VAL A 250 12.14 -1.98 5.05
C VAL A 250 13.05 -0.77 4.77
N VAL A 251 12.47 0.46 4.70
CA VAL A 251 13.25 1.62 4.23
C VAL A 251 13.48 2.65 5.35
N VAL A 252 12.42 3.08 6.06
CA VAL A 252 12.50 4.27 6.95
C VAL A 252 12.84 3.94 8.40
N THR A 253 12.16 2.95 8.98
CA THR A 253 12.29 2.61 10.41
C THR A 253 12.32 1.09 10.60
N PRO A 254 13.43 0.43 10.27
CA PRO A 254 13.52 -1.04 10.33
C PRO A 254 13.43 -1.61 11.75
N TRP A 255 13.49 -0.78 12.78
CA TRP A 255 13.45 -1.20 14.19
C TRP A 255 12.02 -1.52 14.67
N GLY A 256 11.91 -2.26 15.80
CA GLY A 256 10.65 -2.52 16.50
C GLY A 256 9.79 -3.64 15.92
N LEU A 257 10.36 -4.50 15.08
CA LEU A 257 9.80 -5.79 14.72
C LEU A 257 10.30 -6.87 15.68
N ALA A 258 9.54 -7.95 15.84
CA ALA A 258 9.95 -9.10 16.62
C ALA A 258 11.21 -9.72 16.01
N GLN A 259 12.31 -9.80 16.79
CA GLN A 259 13.57 -10.38 16.36
C GLN A 259 13.71 -11.83 16.83
N GLY A 260 13.03 -12.18 17.91
CA GLY A 260 12.98 -13.55 18.44
C GLY A 260 11.65 -14.23 18.14
N GLU A 261 11.62 -15.52 18.38
CA GLU A 261 10.51 -16.43 18.04
C GLU A 261 9.51 -16.56 19.20
N SER A 262 9.58 -15.65 20.19
CA SER A 262 8.66 -15.68 21.34
C SER A 262 7.35 -14.95 21.03
N LEU A 263 6.24 -15.54 21.46
CA LEU A 263 4.92 -14.89 21.39
C LEU A 263 4.90 -13.52 22.09
N GLY A 264 5.70 -13.35 23.15
CA GLY A 264 5.81 -12.08 23.87
C GLY A 264 6.39 -10.96 23.01
N GLU A 265 7.45 -11.24 22.21
CA GLU A 265 8.02 -10.26 21.28
C GLU A 265 7.07 -9.92 20.14
N LEU A 266 6.32 -10.90 19.63
CA LEU A 266 5.31 -10.67 18.61
C LEU A 266 4.20 -9.76 19.14
N LEU A 267 3.71 -9.98 20.38
CA LEU A 267 2.71 -9.14 21.01
C LEU A 267 3.22 -7.70 21.25
N LEU A 268 4.51 -7.52 21.55
CA LEU A 268 5.14 -6.20 21.69
C LEU A 268 5.35 -5.52 20.33
N ALA A 269 5.59 -6.27 19.27
CA ALA A 269 5.76 -5.71 17.93
C ALA A 269 4.48 -5.08 17.39
N ILE A 270 3.29 -5.61 17.71
CA ILE A 270 2.01 -5.08 17.24
C ILE A 270 1.82 -3.61 17.61
N PRO A 271 1.88 -3.18 18.89
CA PRO A 271 1.70 -1.77 19.25
C PRO A 271 2.81 -0.87 18.69
N LEU A 272 4.05 -1.37 18.55
CA LEU A 272 5.14 -0.61 17.96
C LEU A 272 4.91 -0.35 16.47
N VAL A 273 4.50 -1.34 15.71
CA VAL A 273 4.12 -1.19 14.29
C VAL A 273 2.93 -0.27 14.13
N LEU A 274 1.91 -0.40 14.99
CA LEU A 274 0.75 0.51 14.99
C LEU A 274 1.15 1.95 15.28
N LEU A 275 2.09 2.19 16.21
CA LEU A 275 2.62 3.52 16.51
C LEU A 275 3.34 4.11 15.30
N LYS A 276 4.20 3.35 14.62
CA LYS A 276 4.88 3.80 13.40
C LYS A 276 3.89 4.17 12.29
N VAL A 277 2.91 3.29 12.05
CA VAL A 277 1.86 3.53 11.06
C VAL A 277 1.05 4.78 11.43
N PHE A 278 0.74 4.98 12.72
CA PHE A 278 0.04 6.17 13.19
C PHE A 278 0.85 7.45 12.93
N VAL A 279 2.14 7.46 13.26
CA VAL A 279 3.04 8.60 12.99
C VAL A 279 3.08 8.89 11.48
N PHE A 280 3.24 7.86 10.65
CA PHE A 280 3.20 8.02 9.20
C PHE A 280 1.88 8.61 8.70
N VAL A 281 0.75 8.14 9.22
CA VAL A 281 -0.58 8.67 8.88
C VAL A 281 -0.70 10.15 9.26
N VAL A 282 -0.17 10.56 10.40
CA VAL A 282 -0.15 11.98 10.79
C VAL A 282 0.68 12.81 9.80
N VAL A 283 1.88 12.36 9.45
CA VAL A 283 2.73 13.02 8.44
C VAL A 283 1.99 13.10 7.10
N LEU A 284 1.37 12.01 6.67
CA LEU A 284 0.61 11.96 5.42
C LEU A 284 -0.57 12.94 5.43
N VAL A 285 -1.30 13.05 6.54
CA VAL A 285 -2.42 14.01 6.68
C VAL A 285 -1.91 15.45 6.60
N VAL A 286 -0.75 15.77 7.20
CA VAL A 286 -0.13 17.10 7.08
C VAL A 286 0.22 17.40 5.62
N ILE A 287 0.84 16.46 4.92
CA ILE A 287 1.17 16.60 3.49
C ILE A 287 -0.12 16.82 2.67
N GLU A 288 -1.12 15.96 2.84
CA GLU A 288 -2.39 16.05 2.11
C GLU A 288 -3.16 17.35 2.41
N SER A 289 -3.09 17.87 3.64
CA SER A 289 -3.75 19.12 4.00
C SER A 289 -3.05 20.37 3.46
N SER A 290 -1.74 20.25 3.17
CA SER A 290 -0.91 21.32 2.62
C SER A 290 -0.97 21.42 1.10
N LEU A 291 -1.43 20.37 0.43
CA LEU A 291 -1.44 20.26 -1.02
C LEU A 291 -2.86 20.28 -1.59
N ALA A 292 -3.02 20.93 -2.74
CA ALA A 292 -4.24 20.89 -3.53
C ALA A 292 -4.16 19.76 -4.57
N LYS A 293 -5.34 19.26 -5.01
CA LYS A 293 -5.41 18.29 -6.10
C LYS A 293 -4.79 18.87 -7.37
N LEU A 294 -3.89 18.13 -7.98
CA LEU A 294 -3.29 18.50 -9.26
C LEU A 294 -4.29 18.32 -10.40
N ARG A 295 -4.12 19.13 -11.46
CA ARG A 295 -4.79 18.87 -12.73
C ARG A 295 -4.22 17.59 -13.34
N LEU A 296 -5.03 16.85 -14.09
CA LEU A 296 -4.67 15.53 -14.63
C LEU A 296 -3.29 15.51 -15.33
N PHE A 297 -3.00 16.50 -16.17
CA PHE A 297 -1.71 16.57 -16.88
C PHE A 297 -0.52 16.94 -15.98
N ARG A 298 -0.74 17.55 -14.81
CA ARG A 298 0.34 17.82 -13.84
C ARG A 298 0.69 16.60 -12.97
N ILE A 299 -0.13 15.57 -12.99
CA ILE A 299 0.21 14.29 -12.34
C ILE A 299 1.44 13.67 -13.01
N THR A 300 1.61 13.85 -14.31
CA THR A 300 2.80 13.41 -15.03
C THR A 300 4.07 14.11 -14.55
N GLU A 301 3.98 15.41 -14.22
CA GLU A 301 5.10 16.18 -13.65
C GLU A 301 5.46 15.67 -12.25
N PHE A 302 4.45 15.37 -11.41
CA PHE A 302 4.65 14.80 -10.08
C PHE A 302 5.33 13.43 -10.14
N LEU A 303 4.84 12.53 -11.00
CA LEU A 303 5.44 11.19 -11.17
C LEU A 303 6.80 11.26 -11.89
N GLY A 304 6.99 12.21 -12.82
CA GLY A 304 8.28 12.52 -13.41
C GLY A 304 9.29 13.00 -12.36
N GLY A 305 8.87 13.82 -11.41
CA GLY A 305 9.66 14.20 -10.25
C GLY A 305 10.06 13.00 -9.38
N ALA A 306 9.10 12.10 -9.10
CA ALA A 306 9.38 10.86 -8.37
C ALA A 306 10.37 9.94 -9.14
N PHE A 307 10.26 9.87 -10.46
CA PHE A 307 11.19 9.14 -11.31
C PHE A 307 12.60 9.74 -11.25
N ILE A 308 12.72 11.04 -11.42
CA ILE A 308 14.02 11.74 -11.37
C ILE A 308 14.67 11.56 -9.99
N THR A 309 13.91 11.69 -8.90
CA THR A 309 14.44 11.49 -7.54
C THR A 309 14.87 10.05 -7.31
N SER A 310 14.16 9.05 -7.84
CA SER A 310 14.55 7.64 -7.72
C SER A 310 15.80 7.30 -8.51
N VAL A 311 15.93 7.86 -9.73
CA VAL A 311 17.16 7.72 -10.54
C VAL A 311 18.34 8.44 -9.88
N ALA A 312 18.11 9.65 -9.34
CA ALA A 312 19.14 10.38 -8.60
C ALA A 312 19.63 9.58 -7.39
N ALA A 313 18.71 8.97 -6.62
CA ALA A 313 19.06 8.10 -5.50
C ALA A 313 19.96 6.93 -5.93
N MET A 314 19.63 6.30 -7.05
CA MET A 314 20.43 5.20 -7.61
C MET A 314 21.81 5.65 -8.06
N ILE A 315 21.91 6.78 -8.78
CA ILE A 315 23.19 7.33 -9.25
C ILE A 315 24.06 7.76 -8.08
N THR A 316 23.48 8.48 -7.09
CA THR A 316 24.20 8.91 -5.90
C THR A 316 24.77 7.71 -5.16
N ARG A 317 24.00 6.63 -5.02
CA ARG A 317 24.49 5.40 -4.40
C ARG A 317 25.64 4.74 -5.15
N LEU A 318 25.61 4.76 -6.48
CA LEU A 318 26.73 4.27 -7.30
C LEU A 318 28.00 5.11 -7.17
N LEU A 319 27.87 6.38 -6.80
CA LEU A 319 28.99 7.28 -6.57
C LEU A 319 29.55 7.22 -5.14
N GLU A 320 28.72 6.84 -4.17
CA GLU A 320 29.06 6.67 -2.76
C GLU A 320 29.77 5.33 -2.49
N GLY A 321 29.53 4.28 -3.31
CA GLY A 321 30.10 2.93 -3.15
C GLY A 321 31.20 2.64 -4.11
#